data_87210a4e9418e22457a1b5fb67ea951a
#
_entry.id   87210a4e9418e22457a1b5fb67ea951a
#
_cell.length_a   1.000
_cell.length_b   1.000
_cell.length_c   1.000
_cell.angle_alpha   90.00
_cell.angle_beta   90.00
_cell.angle_gamma   90.00
#
_symmetry.space_group_name_H-M   'P 1'
#
loop_
_entity.id
_entity.type
_entity.pdbx_description
1 polymer ?
#
loop_
_entity_poly.entity_id
_entity_poly.type
_entity_poly.pdbx_seq_one_letter_code
_entity_poly.pdbx_strand_id
1 'polypeptide(L)'
;MHWFDAHLDLAYLAENGRDMHASLKDCRGRYQPASITLPSMIEGKVTRCLGTVFTEAIDPTKPESETGAFTYPFGDADAAYRAGMRQLLLYRAWRDANVISRMPLRGQPEAPSDAPIRLGVLVECADPITTPDELEQWVDLGVVAIGMAWWHQSRYAGGNGTDHTKPGNGLTDLGRELIKRMDELGVVHDLSHLSQRAVDELLSATDAVVMASHSNCRALMGDPDSKPNQRHLTDETINEIARRGGVIGLNLLGDFITPGLPKGQRAPIADCVKHIEHICTLVGSTKHIGLGSDMDGGFGADGLPEGINTPSDLRLITDALIAKGWSDDDIANFTHANWERYWRGE
;
A
#
# COMPACT_ATOMS: atom_id res chain seq x y z
N MET A 1 -17.53 11.78 8.57
CA MET A 1 -16.65 10.64 8.31
C MET A 1 -15.66 11.05 7.24
N HIS A 2 -14.37 10.77 7.40
CA HIS A 2 -13.31 10.93 6.41
C HIS A 2 -12.48 9.66 6.37
N TRP A 3 -11.60 9.54 5.38
CA TRP A 3 -10.79 8.35 5.15
C TRP A 3 -9.31 8.67 5.22
N PHE A 4 -8.57 7.74 5.81
CA PHE A 4 -7.14 7.56 5.60
C PHE A 4 -6.96 6.32 4.72
N ASP A 5 -6.39 6.48 3.52
CA ASP A 5 -6.10 5.37 2.61
C ASP A 5 -4.60 5.11 2.56
N ALA A 6 -4.16 3.95 2.99
CA ALA A 6 -2.74 3.66 3.15
C ALA A 6 -2.05 3.18 1.86
N HIS A 7 -2.76 3.14 0.72
CA HIS A 7 -2.12 2.74 -0.54
C HIS A 7 -2.86 3.25 -1.77
N LEU A 8 -2.24 4.18 -2.50
CA LEU A 8 -2.74 4.72 -3.76
C LEU A 8 -1.60 5.04 -4.73
N ASP A 9 -1.64 4.49 -5.94
CA ASP A 9 -0.62 4.62 -6.99
C ASP A 9 -0.70 5.91 -7.79
N LEU A 10 -0.91 7.06 -7.12
CA LEU A 10 -1.26 8.33 -7.77
C LEU A 10 -0.22 8.83 -8.77
N ALA A 11 1.07 8.75 -8.43
CA ALA A 11 2.14 9.20 -9.32
C ALA A 11 2.33 8.23 -10.50
N TYR A 12 2.21 6.92 -10.28
CA TYR A 12 2.21 5.92 -11.33
C TYR A 12 1.09 6.17 -12.36
N LEU A 13 -0.12 6.43 -11.89
CA LEU A 13 -1.27 6.75 -12.76
C LEU A 13 -1.01 8.01 -13.59
N ALA A 14 -0.46 9.07 -12.97
CA ALA A 14 -0.11 10.30 -13.67
C ALA A 14 0.94 10.07 -14.77
N GLU A 15 2.01 9.32 -14.48
CA GLU A 15 3.03 8.96 -15.48
C GLU A 15 2.47 8.13 -16.64
N ASN A 16 1.39 7.36 -16.39
CA ASN A 16 0.72 6.55 -17.40
C ASN A 16 -0.46 7.26 -18.07
N GLY A 17 -0.45 8.59 -18.04
CA GLY A 17 -1.33 9.43 -18.84
C GLY A 17 -2.68 9.73 -18.21
N ARG A 18 -2.87 9.47 -16.90
CA ARG A 18 -4.07 9.90 -16.18
C ARG A 18 -3.92 11.39 -15.80
N ASP A 19 -4.89 12.21 -16.20
CA ASP A 19 -5.00 13.57 -15.65
C ASP A 19 -5.60 13.48 -14.22
N MET A 20 -4.70 13.54 -13.23
CA MET A 20 -5.09 13.44 -11.82
C MET A 20 -5.89 14.65 -11.32
N HIS A 21 -5.98 15.74 -12.10
CA HIS A 21 -6.78 16.92 -11.78
C HIS A 21 -8.17 16.91 -12.44
N ALA A 22 -8.40 15.97 -13.36
CA ALA A 22 -9.69 15.84 -14.02
C ALA A 22 -10.73 15.11 -13.14
N SER A 23 -12.01 15.31 -13.43
CA SER A 23 -13.08 14.45 -12.91
C SER A 23 -12.92 13.03 -13.43
N LEU A 24 -13.43 12.01 -12.70
CA LEU A 24 -13.39 10.62 -13.17
C LEU A 24 -14.00 10.42 -14.55
N LYS A 25 -15.05 11.15 -14.85
CA LYS A 25 -15.77 11.10 -16.14
C LYS A 25 -14.88 11.60 -17.31
N ASP A 26 -13.99 12.53 -17.05
CA ASP A 26 -13.18 13.21 -18.06
C ASP A 26 -11.74 12.68 -18.11
N CYS A 27 -11.29 11.97 -17.08
CA CYS A 27 -9.92 11.44 -17.02
C CYS A 27 -9.71 10.33 -18.06
N ARG A 28 -8.46 10.23 -18.52
CA ARG A 28 -7.95 9.21 -19.45
C ARG A 28 -6.85 8.43 -18.77
N GLY A 29 -6.22 7.52 -19.46
CA GLY A 29 -5.10 6.72 -18.99
C GLY A 29 -5.50 5.28 -18.72
N ARG A 30 -4.61 4.55 -18.06
CA ARG A 30 -4.78 3.12 -17.74
C ARG A 30 -5.91 2.88 -16.74
N TYR A 31 -6.34 1.62 -16.67
CA TYR A 31 -7.31 1.09 -15.70
C TYR A 31 -8.64 1.83 -15.74
N GLN A 32 -9.37 1.58 -16.82
CA GLN A 32 -10.72 2.10 -17.01
C GLN A 32 -11.75 0.99 -16.71
N PRO A 33 -12.90 1.33 -16.12
CA PRO A 33 -13.29 2.66 -15.63
C PRO A 33 -12.42 3.12 -14.45
N ALA A 34 -11.98 4.39 -14.47
CA ALA A 34 -11.17 4.94 -13.40
C ALA A 34 -11.95 5.09 -12.09
N SER A 35 -11.32 4.81 -10.97
CA SER A 35 -11.88 4.99 -9.64
C SER A 35 -11.26 6.16 -8.88
N ILE A 36 -10.01 6.56 -9.21
CA ILE A 36 -9.26 7.54 -8.41
C ILE A 36 -8.70 8.70 -9.24
N THR A 37 -8.96 9.92 -8.78
CA THR A 37 -8.32 11.19 -9.16
C THR A 37 -8.31 12.10 -7.94
N LEU A 38 -7.54 13.20 -7.93
CA LEU A 38 -7.55 14.13 -6.79
C LEU A 38 -8.94 14.70 -6.49
N PRO A 39 -9.76 15.12 -7.49
CA PRO A 39 -11.15 15.52 -7.24
C PRO A 39 -12.00 14.41 -6.62
N SER A 40 -11.88 13.14 -7.08
CA SER A 40 -12.67 12.04 -6.50
C SER A 40 -12.26 11.70 -5.07
N MET A 41 -10.98 11.85 -4.74
CA MET A 41 -10.50 11.71 -3.35
C MET A 41 -11.15 12.77 -2.44
N ILE A 42 -11.16 14.04 -2.88
CA ILE A 42 -11.78 15.15 -2.13
C ILE A 42 -13.28 14.90 -1.95
N GLU A 43 -13.98 14.51 -3.01
CA GLU A 43 -15.41 14.18 -2.97
C GLU A 43 -15.71 13.02 -2.02
N GLY A 44 -14.91 11.96 -2.10
CA GLY A 44 -14.98 10.79 -1.20
C GLY A 44 -14.42 11.02 0.20
N LYS A 45 -13.91 12.23 0.50
CA LYS A 45 -13.33 12.60 1.80
C LYS A 45 -12.11 11.77 2.19
N VAL A 46 -11.31 11.36 1.22
CA VAL A 46 -9.97 10.83 1.48
C VAL A 46 -9.05 12.02 1.77
N THR A 47 -8.88 12.32 3.05
CA THR A 47 -8.13 13.50 3.53
C THR A 47 -6.68 13.20 3.85
N ARG A 48 -6.35 11.93 4.00
CA ARG A 48 -5.00 11.42 4.26
C ARG A 48 -4.75 10.19 3.44
N CYS A 49 -3.54 10.05 2.89
CA CYS A 49 -3.15 8.84 2.19
C CYS A 49 -1.63 8.60 2.20
N LEU A 50 -1.25 7.36 1.88
CA LEU A 50 0.06 7.05 1.36
C LEU A 50 -0.02 6.99 -0.16
N GLY A 51 0.71 7.88 -0.82
CA GLY A 51 0.89 7.85 -2.27
C GLY A 51 2.16 7.07 -2.61
N THR A 52 2.06 6.12 -3.54
CA THR A 52 3.18 5.23 -3.80
C THR A 52 4.18 5.80 -4.81
N VAL A 53 5.41 5.36 -4.68
CA VAL A 53 6.38 5.29 -5.76
C VAL A 53 6.44 3.82 -6.17
N PHE A 54 5.71 3.49 -7.24
CA PHE A 54 5.67 2.14 -7.80
C PHE A 54 6.61 2.01 -8.99
N THR A 55 7.51 1.04 -8.94
CA THR A 55 8.43 0.72 -10.04
C THR A 55 8.58 -0.78 -10.19
N GLU A 56 8.75 -1.24 -11.43
CA GLU A 56 8.81 -2.67 -11.74
C GLU A 56 10.05 -3.01 -12.56
N ALA A 57 10.75 -4.05 -12.09
CA ALA A 57 11.82 -4.67 -12.85
C ALA A 57 11.25 -5.56 -13.95
N ILE A 58 11.68 -5.35 -15.19
CA ILE A 58 11.29 -6.19 -16.33
C ILE A 58 12.42 -7.12 -16.73
N ASP A 59 12.05 -8.35 -17.09
CA ASP A 59 12.97 -9.27 -17.76
C ASP A 59 13.01 -8.94 -19.25
N PRO A 60 14.13 -8.39 -19.77
CA PRO A 60 14.23 -7.98 -21.17
C PRO A 60 14.11 -9.15 -22.17
N THR A 61 14.15 -10.37 -21.68
CA THR A 61 13.97 -11.58 -22.52
C THR A 61 12.49 -12.00 -22.64
N LYS A 62 11.59 -11.35 -21.89
CA LYS A 62 10.14 -11.61 -21.93
C LYS A 62 9.40 -10.45 -22.59
N PRO A 63 8.91 -10.63 -23.83
CA PRO A 63 8.26 -9.55 -24.59
C PRO A 63 6.87 -9.15 -24.06
N GLU A 64 6.35 -9.82 -23.05
CA GLU A 64 4.97 -9.65 -22.55
C GLU A 64 4.86 -8.69 -21.36
N SER A 65 5.98 -8.15 -20.86
CA SER A 65 5.95 -7.20 -19.76
C SER A 65 5.40 -5.86 -20.25
N GLU A 66 4.40 -5.33 -19.54
CA GLU A 66 3.99 -3.95 -19.76
C GLU A 66 5.20 -3.03 -19.53
N THR A 67 5.55 -2.25 -20.55
CA THR A 67 6.67 -1.32 -20.44
C THR A 67 6.15 0.11 -20.30
N GLY A 68 6.79 0.91 -19.48
CA GLY A 68 6.42 2.29 -19.24
C GLY A 68 7.54 3.05 -18.53
N ALA A 69 7.28 4.30 -18.21
CA ALA A 69 8.24 5.13 -17.49
C ALA A 69 8.62 4.53 -16.11
N PHE A 70 7.73 3.75 -15.49
CA PHE A 70 7.91 3.08 -14.20
C PHE A 70 8.76 1.81 -14.27
N THR A 71 9.06 1.27 -15.46
CA THR A 71 9.81 0.02 -15.61
C THR A 71 11.30 0.26 -15.83
N TYR A 72 12.09 -0.73 -15.41
CA TYR A 72 13.55 -0.72 -15.60
C TYR A 72 14.07 -2.15 -15.86
N PRO A 73 15.21 -2.33 -16.54
CA PRO A 73 15.82 -3.64 -16.72
C PRO A 73 16.21 -4.25 -15.37
N PHE A 74 15.96 -5.54 -15.18
CA PHE A 74 16.36 -6.25 -13.97
C PHE A 74 17.83 -6.03 -13.63
N GLY A 75 18.11 -5.56 -12.40
CA GLY A 75 19.47 -5.27 -11.91
C GLY A 75 20.04 -3.91 -12.31
N ASP A 76 19.35 -3.10 -13.10
CA ASP A 76 19.77 -1.73 -13.46
C ASP A 76 19.30 -0.74 -12.36
N ALA A 77 20.15 -0.53 -11.36
CA ALA A 77 19.87 0.36 -10.25
C ALA A 77 19.70 1.83 -10.67
N ASP A 78 20.46 2.29 -11.66
CA ASP A 78 20.38 3.68 -12.17
C ASP A 78 19.06 3.92 -12.92
N ALA A 79 18.58 2.93 -13.67
CA ALA A 79 17.29 3.04 -14.33
C ALA A 79 16.14 2.98 -13.31
N ALA A 80 16.23 2.12 -12.28
CA ALA A 80 15.29 2.08 -11.17
C ALA A 80 15.23 3.42 -10.43
N TYR A 81 16.38 4.00 -10.09
CA TYR A 81 16.48 5.33 -9.47
C TYR A 81 15.75 6.40 -10.30
N ARG A 82 16.03 6.45 -11.61
CA ARG A 82 15.38 7.43 -12.50
C ARG A 82 13.86 7.23 -12.56
N ALA A 83 13.39 5.98 -12.56
CA ALA A 83 11.96 5.67 -12.55
C ALA A 83 11.29 6.14 -11.25
N GLY A 84 11.83 5.79 -10.10
CA GLY A 84 11.29 6.18 -8.80
C GLY A 84 11.38 7.67 -8.55
N MET A 85 12.49 8.32 -8.92
CA MET A 85 12.68 9.74 -8.70
C MET A 85 11.70 10.60 -9.53
N ARG A 86 11.33 10.17 -10.74
CA ARG A 86 10.28 10.89 -11.51
C ARG A 86 8.96 10.94 -10.75
N GLN A 87 8.52 9.83 -10.20
CA GLN A 87 7.27 9.77 -9.42
C GLN A 87 7.37 10.60 -8.12
N LEU A 88 8.50 10.51 -7.44
CA LEU A 88 8.72 11.31 -6.23
C LEU A 88 8.70 12.82 -6.52
N LEU A 89 9.24 13.24 -7.65
CA LEU A 89 9.20 14.65 -8.08
C LEU A 89 7.80 15.12 -8.49
N LEU A 90 6.90 14.23 -8.95
CA LEU A 90 5.49 14.57 -9.15
C LEU A 90 4.80 14.93 -7.82
N TYR A 91 4.99 14.14 -6.77
CA TYR A 91 4.47 14.48 -5.44
C TYR A 91 5.04 15.80 -4.93
N ARG A 92 6.32 16.06 -5.15
CA ARG A 92 6.92 17.36 -4.83
C ARG A 92 6.23 18.50 -5.59
N ALA A 93 6.02 18.35 -6.90
CA ALA A 93 5.34 19.37 -7.71
C ALA A 93 3.92 19.63 -7.23
N TRP A 94 3.14 18.58 -6.87
CA TRP A 94 1.81 18.76 -6.30
C TRP A 94 1.81 19.44 -4.95
N ARG A 95 2.81 19.19 -4.12
CA ARG A 95 3.02 19.88 -2.85
C ARG A 95 3.36 21.36 -3.06
N ASP A 96 4.29 21.66 -3.97
CA ASP A 96 4.70 23.03 -4.30
C ASP A 96 3.54 23.84 -4.88
N ALA A 97 2.59 23.19 -5.55
CA ALA A 97 1.32 23.77 -6.04
C ALA A 97 0.20 23.80 -4.98
N ASN A 98 0.45 23.39 -3.73
CA ASN A 98 -0.52 23.30 -2.63
C ASN A 98 -1.74 22.40 -2.94
N VAL A 99 -1.58 21.42 -3.83
CA VAL A 99 -2.60 20.40 -4.13
C VAL A 99 -2.66 19.35 -3.02
N ILE A 100 -1.49 19.00 -2.51
CA ILE A 100 -1.31 18.12 -1.35
C ILE A 100 -0.40 18.77 -0.31
N SER A 101 -0.48 18.32 0.94
CA SER A 101 0.50 18.65 1.97
C SER A 101 1.30 17.42 2.40
N ARG A 102 2.49 17.64 2.94
CA ARG A 102 3.37 16.56 3.39
C ARG A 102 2.86 15.95 4.71
N MET A 103 2.84 14.64 4.78
CA MET A 103 2.76 13.89 6.03
C MET A 103 4.17 13.74 6.61
N PRO A 104 4.39 13.98 7.91
CA PRO A 104 5.70 13.78 8.53
C PRO A 104 6.01 12.30 8.74
N LEU A 105 7.25 11.99 9.11
CA LEU A 105 7.62 10.68 9.64
C LEU A 105 6.78 10.36 10.89
N ARG A 106 6.60 9.07 11.15
CA ARG A 106 5.85 8.59 12.32
C ARG A 106 6.35 9.21 13.62
N GLY A 107 5.43 9.71 14.43
CA GLY A 107 5.73 10.36 15.72
C GLY A 107 6.23 11.80 15.63
N GLN A 108 6.39 12.36 14.42
CA GLN A 108 6.77 13.74 14.24
C GLN A 108 5.54 14.67 14.14
N PRO A 109 5.64 15.93 14.60
CA PRO A 109 4.54 16.86 14.53
C PRO A 109 4.20 17.25 13.10
N GLU A 110 2.91 17.41 12.83
CA GLU A 110 2.42 17.86 11.54
C GLU A 110 2.48 19.39 11.42
N ALA A 111 2.99 19.89 10.28
CA ALA A 111 2.87 21.30 9.96
C ALA A 111 1.42 21.65 9.57
N PRO A 112 0.92 22.84 9.94
CA PRO A 112 -0.36 23.34 9.43
C PRO A 112 -0.38 23.41 7.92
N SER A 113 -1.54 23.08 7.30
CA SER A 113 -1.71 23.18 5.85
C SER A 113 -3.19 23.32 5.51
N ASP A 114 -3.49 24.12 4.48
CA ASP A 114 -4.83 24.28 3.90
C ASP A 114 -5.04 23.35 2.68
N ALA A 115 -4.02 22.56 2.29
CA ALA A 115 -4.19 21.60 1.21
C ALA A 115 -5.20 20.51 1.60
N PRO A 116 -6.08 20.11 0.68
CA PRO A 116 -7.21 19.22 0.99
C PRO A 116 -6.78 17.78 1.34
N ILE A 117 -5.60 17.35 0.88
CA ILE A 117 -5.09 15.99 1.07
C ILE A 117 -3.71 16.07 1.72
N ARG A 118 -3.52 15.30 2.79
CA ARG A 118 -2.21 15.08 3.41
C ARG A 118 -1.64 13.75 2.95
N LEU A 119 -0.47 13.79 2.31
CA LEU A 119 0.13 12.63 1.67
C LEU A 119 1.53 12.36 2.22
N GLY A 120 1.77 11.10 2.63
CA GLY A 120 3.08 10.53 2.84
C GLY A 120 3.49 9.68 1.64
N VAL A 121 4.76 9.65 1.27
CA VAL A 121 5.21 8.81 0.17
C VAL A 121 5.62 7.44 0.69
N LEU A 122 5.04 6.40 0.11
CA LEU A 122 5.41 5.00 0.29
C LEU A 122 6.20 4.52 -0.93
N VAL A 123 7.43 4.07 -0.75
CA VAL A 123 8.17 3.37 -1.82
C VAL A 123 7.75 1.91 -1.81
N GLU A 124 7.02 1.44 -2.81
CA GLU A 124 6.43 0.09 -2.83
C GLU A 124 7.43 -1.01 -3.18
N CYS A 125 8.45 -0.69 -3.97
CA CYS A 125 9.62 -1.55 -4.20
C CYS A 125 10.88 -0.71 -4.02
N ALA A 126 11.80 -1.15 -3.15
CA ALA A 126 12.97 -0.34 -2.77
C ALA A 126 14.07 -0.24 -3.83
N ASP A 127 13.97 -0.91 -4.97
CA ASP A 127 14.99 -0.89 -6.03
C ASP A 127 15.43 0.51 -6.49
N PRO A 128 14.55 1.55 -6.50
CA PRO A 128 14.96 2.93 -6.78
C PRO A 128 15.95 3.54 -5.79
N ILE A 129 16.01 3.04 -4.56
CA ILE A 129 16.99 3.46 -3.57
C ILE A 129 18.28 2.69 -3.87
N THR A 130 19.27 3.33 -4.48
CA THR A 130 20.44 2.61 -5.01
C THR A 130 21.36 2.10 -3.91
N THR A 131 21.45 2.82 -2.80
CA THR A 131 22.14 2.41 -1.57
C THR A 131 21.36 2.89 -0.35
N PRO A 132 21.49 2.21 0.81
CA PRO A 132 20.85 2.66 2.06
C PRO A 132 21.28 4.08 2.49
N ASP A 133 22.49 4.52 2.14
CA ASP A 133 22.98 5.86 2.48
C ASP A 133 22.21 6.98 1.80
N GLU A 134 21.59 6.71 0.65
CA GLU A 134 20.75 7.69 -0.07
C GLU A 134 19.38 7.91 0.58
N LEU A 135 18.98 7.09 1.54
CA LEU A 135 17.63 7.12 2.11
C LEU A 135 17.28 8.48 2.70
N GLU A 136 18.22 9.21 3.27
CA GLU A 136 17.99 10.56 3.82
C GLU A 136 17.46 11.52 2.75
N GLN A 137 18.00 11.47 1.53
CA GLN A 137 17.50 12.28 0.40
C GLN A 137 16.05 11.93 0.04
N TRP A 138 15.68 10.65 0.08
CA TRP A 138 14.30 10.21 -0.17
C TRP A 138 13.34 10.69 0.92
N VAL A 139 13.78 10.62 2.18
CA VAL A 139 13.04 11.16 3.34
C VAL A 139 12.83 12.66 3.19
N ASP A 140 13.84 13.43 2.81
CA ASP A 140 13.72 14.89 2.61
C ASP A 140 12.70 15.23 1.53
N LEU A 141 12.56 14.39 0.53
CA LEU A 141 11.57 14.55 -0.53
C LEU A 141 10.16 14.09 -0.14
N GLY A 142 9.99 13.39 0.98
CA GLY A 142 8.67 13.07 1.56
C GLY A 142 8.40 11.58 1.75
N VAL A 143 9.38 10.70 1.56
CA VAL A 143 9.25 9.28 1.86
C VAL A 143 9.09 9.08 3.36
N VAL A 144 8.07 8.32 3.75
CA VAL A 144 7.74 8.02 5.14
C VAL A 144 7.70 6.50 5.42
N ALA A 145 7.55 5.70 4.37
CA ALA A 145 7.48 4.24 4.46
C ALA A 145 8.10 3.57 3.23
N ILE A 146 8.57 2.33 3.40
CA ILE A 146 9.18 1.53 2.34
C ILE A 146 8.76 0.07 2.46
N GLY A 147 8.26 -0.49 1.35
CA GLY A 147 8.20 -1.92 1.06
C GLY A 147 9.42 -2.32 0.24
N MET A 148 10.12 -3.37 0.66
CA MET A 148 11.42 -3.71 0.05
C MET A 148 11.31 -4.40 -1.31
N ALA A 149 10.20 -5.07 -1.59
CA ALA A 149 9.98 -5.80 -2.83
C ALA A 149 8.50 -5.78 -3.21
N TRP A 150 8.21 -5.96 -4.49
CA TRP A 150 6.86 -6.17 -5.02
C TRP A 150 6.65 -7.65 -5.37
N TRP A 151 6.55 -8.00 -6.63
CA TRP A 151 6.31 -9.38 -7.08
C TRP A 151 7.59 -10.22 -7.17
N HIS A 152 8.64 -9.65 -7.72
CA HIS A 152 9.92 -10.33 -7.95
C HIS A 152 10.90 -10.15 -6.78
N GLN A 153 12.03 -10.82 -6.88
CA GLN A 153 13.19 -10.53 -6.06
C GLN A 153 13.69 -9.13 -6.40
N SER A 154 13.70 -8.23 -5.41
CA SER A 154 14.38 -6.95 -5.49
C SER A 154 15.85 -7.07 -5.08
N ARG A 155 16.59 -5.99 -5.14
CA ARG A 155 17.95 -5.92 -4.60
C ARG A 155 17.99 -6.10 -3.07
N TYR A 156 16.86 -5.91 -2.40
CA TYR A 156 16.74 -5.88 -0.94
C TYR A 156 16.04 -7.11 -0.36
N ALA A 157 15.02 -7.63 -1.01
CA ALA A 157 14.20 -8.72 -0.47
C ALA A 157 13.49 -9.52 -1.56
N GLY A 158 13.02 -10.70 -1.20
CA GLY A 158 12.10 -11.49 -2.03
C GLY A 158 10.69 -10.95 -2.00
N GLY A 159 10.08 -10.80 -3.19
CA GLY A 159 8.67 -10.44 -3.34
C GLY A 159 7.75 -11.66 -3.28
N ASN A 160 6.43 -11.40 -3.17
CA ASN A 160 5.42 -12.44 -2.98
C ASN A 160 5.24 -13.42 -4.16
N GLY A 161 5.77 -13.11 -5.33
CA GLY A 161 5.81 -14.05 -6.48
C GLY A 161 7.00 -15.01 -6.45
N THR A 162 7.93 -14.84 -5.49
CA THR A 162 9.10 -15.73 -5.36
C THR A 162 8.78 -16.98 -4.53
N ASP A 163 9.59 -18.00 -4.64
CA ASP A 163 9.45 -19.24 -3.85
C ASP A 163 10.07 -19.03 -2.45
N HIS A 164 9.22 -18.76 -1.45
CA HIS A 164 9.64 -18.50 -0.07
C HIS A 164 10.41 -19.64 0.59
N THR A 165 10.34 -20.86 0.06
CA THR A 165 11.08 -22.01 0.60
C THR A 165 12.57 -21.95 0.27
N LYS A 166 12.95 -21.16 -0.75
CA LYS A 166 14.34 -21.00 -1.17
C LYS A 166 15.09 -19.97 -0.31
N PRO A 167 16.27 -20.29 0.21
CA PRO A 167 17.04 -19.39 1.07
C PRO A 167 17.32 -18.00 0.46
N GLY A 168 17.50 -17.90 -0.86
CA GLY A 168 17.78 -16.64 -1.55
C GLY A 168 16.58 -15.69 -1.69
N ASN A 169 15.37 -16.13 -1.32
CA ASN A 169 14.14 -15.34 -1.48
C ASN A 169 13.68 -14.66 -0.17
N GLY A 170 14.57 -14.49 0.79
CA GLY A 170 14.42 -13.66 1.98
C GLY A 170 15.07 -12.29 1.82
N LEU A 171 15.61 -11.74 2.91
CA LEU A 171 16.38 -10.51 2.90
C LEU A 171 17.77 -10.74 2.29
N THR A 172 18.23 -9.78 1.48
CA THR A 172 19.65 -9.71 1.09
C THR A 172 20.47 -9.01 2.17
N ASP A 173 21.81 -9.01 2.05
CA ASP A 173 22.68 -8.23 2.94
C ASP A 173 22.35 -6.74 2.82
N LEU A 174 22.13 -6.24 1.59
CA LEU A 174 21.73 -4.87 1.34
C LEU A 174 20.34 -4.56 1.98
N GLY A 175 19.43 -5.53 2.00
CA GLY A 175 18.14 -5.41 2.70
C GLY A 175 18.31 -5.23 4.21
N ARG A 176 19.23 -5.95 4.82
CA ARG A 176 19.53 -5.80 6.26
C ARG A 176 20.16 -4.43 6.58
N GLU A 177 21.01 -3.92 5.70
CA GLU A 177 21.55 -2.56 5.82
C GLU A 177 20.44 -1.51 5.67
N LEU A 178 19.50 -1.70 4.73
CA LEU A 178 18.37 -0.79 4.55
C LEU A 178 17.46 -0.78 5.77
N ILE A 179 17.14 -1.94 6.38
CA ILE A 179 16.36 -2.02 7.63
C ILE A 179 17.02 -1.13 8.70
N LYS A 180 18.31 -1.30 8.93
CA LYS A 180 19.03 -0.51 9.92
C LYS A 180 18.91 0.99 9.63
N ARG A 181 19.08 1.39 8.36
CA ARG A 181 19.01 2.80 7.98
C ARG A 181 17.58 3.36 8.11
N MET A 182 16.56 2.55 7.81
CA MET A 182 15.16 2.91 8.04
C MET A 182 14.88 3.14 9.52
N ASP A 183 15.35 2.26 10.39
CA ASP A 183 15.21 2.40 11.86
C ASP A 183 15.89 3.68 12.37
N GLU A 184 17.10 3.98 11.92
CA GLU A 184 17.84 5.20 12.27
C GLU A 184 17.10 6.49 11.90
N LEU A 185 16.43 6.49 10.74
CA LEU A 185 15.70 7.65 10.21
C LEU A 185 14.23 7.70 10.62
N GLY A 186 13.70 6.64 11.24
CA GLY A 186 12.28 6.53 11.59
C GLY A 186 11.35 6.30 10.39
N VAL A 187 11.87 5.71 9.31
CA VAL A 187 11.07 5.31 8.14
C VAL A 187 10.37 3.99 8.44
N VAL A 188 9.07 3.92 8.13
CA VAL A 188 8.23 2.77 8.45
C VAL A 188 8.48 1.61 7.48
N HIS A 189 8.55 0.38 8.01
CA HIS A 189 8.60 -0.85 7.23
C HIS A 189 7.18 -1.27 6.81
N ASP A 190 6.96 -1.39 5.50
CA ASP A 190 5.74 -1.98 4.94
C ASP A 190 6.01 -3.45 4.57
N LEU A 191 5.19 -4.35 5.11
CA LEU A 191 5.28 -5.78 4.87
C LEU A 191 4.52 -6.24 3.63
N SER A 192 3.70 -5.36 3.03
CA SER A 192 2.95 -5.69 1.82
C SER A 192 3.89 -6.12 0.70
N HIS A 193 3.49 -7.14 -0.06
CA HIS A 193 4.27 -7.74 -1.15
C HIS A 193 5.55 -8.50 -0.78
N LEU A 194 6.00 -8.49 0.44
CA LEU A 194 7.16 -9.32 0.80
C LEU A 194 6.82 -10.82 0.73
N SER A 195 7.78 -11.64 0.31
CA SER A 195 7.67 -13.07 0.50
C SER A 195 7.56 -13.41 1.98
N GLN A 196 6.90 -14.51 2.35
CA GLN A 196 6.79 -14.89 3.77
C GLN A 196 8.16 -14.98 4.43
N ARG A 197 9.16 -15.51 3.73
CA ARG A 197 10.53 -15.57 4.25
C ARG A 197 11.12 -14.18 4.52
N ALA A 198 10.91 -13.22 3.61
CA ALA A 198 11.38 -11.85 3.82
C ALA A 198 10.66 -11.18 4.99
N VAL A 199 9.36 -11.43 5.17
CA VAL A 199 8.60 -10.98 6.34
C VAL A 199 9.20 -11.53 7.63
N ASP A 200 9.42 -12.85 7.73
CA ASP A 200 9.94 -13.50 8.93
C ASP A 200 11.35 -13.00 9.28
N GLU A 201 12.20 -12.83 8.25
CA GLU A 201 13.57 -12.32 8.43
C GLU A 201 13.58 -10.83 8.81
N LEU A 202 12.68 -9.99 8.24
CA LEU A 202 12.55 -8.58 8.62
C LEU A 202 12.08 -8.44 10.06
N LEU A 203 11.02 -9.16 10.44
CA LEU A 203 10.50 -9.15 11.81
C LEU A 203 11.52 -9.64 12.84
N SER A 204 12.49 -10.48 12.40
CA SER A 204 13.59 -10.92 13.24
C SER A 204 14.76 -9.93 13.29
N ALA A 205 14.87 -9.04 12.31
CA ALA A 205 15.99 -8.09 12.17
C ALA A 205 15.75 -6.76 12.87
N THR A 206 14.50 -6.40 13.17
CA THR A 206 14.14 -5.16 13.86
C THR A 206 12.97 -5.36 14.83
N ASP A 207 12.94 -4.58 15.91
CA ASP A 207 11.80 -4.46 16.83
C ASP A 207 10.90 -3.25 16.51
N ALA A 208 11.18 -2.53 15.42
CA ALA A 208 10.40 -1.37 15.01
C ALA A 208 8.92 -1.71 14.79
N VAL A 209 8.07 -0.70 14.92
CA VAL A 209 6.66 -0.81 14.55
C VAL A 209 6.57 -0.93 13.03
N VAL A 210 5.85 -1.93 12.56
CA VAL A 210 5.66 -2.23 11.14
C VAL A 210 4.20 -1.99 10.73
N MET A 211 3.94 -1.94 9.43
CA MET A 211 2.59 -1.95 8.89
C MET A 211 2.47 -2.95 7.73
N ALA A 212 1.25 -3.23 7.31
CA ALA A 212 0.96 -3.75 5.98
C ALA A 212 0.02 -2.75 5.31
N SER A 213 0.52 -1.97 4.36
CA SER A 213 -0.24 -0.86 3.76
C SER A 213 -1.52 -1.32 3.08
N HIS A 214 -1.50 -2.51 2.41
CA HIS A 214 -2.62 -3.02 1.63
C HIS A 214 -2.57 -4.55 1.51
N SER A 215 -2.97 -5.27 2.56
CA SER A 215 -2.91 -6.74 2.62
C SER A 215 -4.15 -7.34 3.29
N ASN A 216 -4.52 -8.55 2.87
CA ASN A 216 -5.68 -9.29 3.37
C ASN A 216 -5.28 -10.55 4.13
N CYS A 217 -6.25 -11.32 4.64
CA CYS A 217 -6.00 -12.51 5.45
C CYS A 217 -5.80 -13.74 4.56
N ARG A 218 -4.66 -14.41 4.70
CA ARG A 218 -4.35 -15.65 3.97
C ARG A 218 -5.33 -16.77 4.30
N ALA A 219 -5.73 -16.88 5.56
CA ALA A 219 -6.66 -17.90 6.04
C ALA A 219 -8.03 -17.90 5.32
N LEU A 220 -8.41 -16.77 4.70
CA LEU A 220 -9.67 -16.64 3.97
C LEU A 220 -9.54 -16.86 2.46
N MET A 221 -8.33 -17.06 1.93
CA MET A 221 -8.04 -17.09 0.50
C MET A 221 -7.84 -18.51 -0.09
N GLY A 222 -8.28 -19.55 0.60
CA GLY A 222 -8.21 -20.93 0.12
C GLY A 222 -6.87 -21.60 0.40
N ASP A 223 -6.29 -22.33 -0.56
CA ASP A 223 -5.07 -23.10 -0.35
C ASP A 223 -3.90 -22.22 0.12
N PRO A 224 -3.42 -22.40 1.37
CA PRO A 224 -2.37 -21.58 1.95
C PRO A 224 -1.02 -21.73 1.25
N ASP A 225 -0.78 -22.85 0.55
CA ASP A 225 0.48 -23.13 -0.13
C ASP A 225 0.51 -22.65 -1.58
N SER A 226 -0.62 -22.12 -2.08
CA SER A 226 -0.66 -21.56 -3.42
C SER A 226 0.18 -20.27 -3.51
N LYS A 227 0.89 -20.07 -4.66
CA LYS A 227 1.68 -18.84 -4.86
C LYS A 227 0.88 -17.55 -4.69
N PRO A 228 -0.37 -17.42 -5.21
CA PRO A 228 -1.18 -16.22 -5.00
C PRO A 228 -1.42 -15.92 -3.52
N ASN A 229 -1.48 -16.93 -2.66
CA ASN A 229 -1.75 -16.74 -1.23
C ASN A 229 -0.60 -16.11 -0.45
N GLN A 230 0.64 -16.13 -0.94
CA GLN A 230 1.74 -15.40 -0.30
C GLN A 230 1.54 -13.87 -0.34
N ARG A 231 0.64 -13.36 -1.21
CA ARG A 231 0.26 -11.93 -1.21
C ARG A 231 -0.43 -11.52 0.09
N HIS A 232 -1.01 -12.48 0.79
CA HIS A 232 -1.82 -12.26 1.99
C HIS A 232 -1.07 -12.65 3.26
N LEU A 233 -1.42 -11.98 4.36
CA LEU A 233 -0.80 -12.16 5.67
C LEU A 233 -1.26 -13.46 6.34
N THR A 234 -0.32 -14.17 6.95
CA THR A 234 -0.66 -15.27 7.86
C THR A 234 -1.21 -14.72 9.18
N ASP A 235 -1.93 -15.54 9.93
CA ASP A 235 -2.46 -15.17 11.26
C ASP A 235 -1.33 -14.81 12.23
N GLU A 236 -0.17 -15.48 12.14
CA GLU A 236 1.03 -15.17 12.92
C GLU A 236 1.56 -13.78 12.58
N THR A 237 1.63 -13.43 11.30
CA THR A 237 2.08 -12.10 10.86
C THR A 237 1.10 -11.00 11.30
N ILE A 238 -0.22 -11.24 11.20
CA ILE A 238 -1.26 -10.33 11.69
C ILE A 238 -1.10 -10.07 13.18
N ASN A 239 -0.93 -11.13 13.98
CA ASN A 239 -0.71 -11.01 15.43
C ASN A 239 0.57 -10.22 15.75
N GLU A 240 1.65 -10.45 15.02
CA GLU A 240 2.92 -9.75 15.24
C GLU A 240 2.85 -8.27 14.87
N ILE A 241 2.18 -7.91 13.75
CA ILE A 241 1.88 -6.51 13.41
C ILE A 241 1.12 -5.84 14.55
N ALA A 242 0.05 -6.47 15.03
CA ALA A 242 -0.78 -5.93 16.12
C ALA A 242 0.00 -5.82 17.44
N ARG A 243 0.79 -6.83 17.81
CA ARG A 243 1.65 -6.82 19.00
C ARG A 243 2.63 -5.65 19.01
N ARG A 244 3.14 -5.25 17.84
CA ARG A 244 4.01 -4.09 17.66
C ARG A 244 3.28 -2.74 17.60
N GLY A 245 1.94 -2.74 17.68
CA GLY A 245 1.13 -1.52 17.54
C GLY A 245 0.91 -1.09 16.08
N GLY A 246 1.16 -1.99 15.12
CA GLY A 246 0.98 -1.74 13.70
C GLY A 246 -0.46 -1.76 13.24
N VAL A 247 -0.67 -1.39 11.98
CA VAL A 247 -1.98 -1.38 11.31
C VAL A 247 -1.88 -2.10 9.97
N ILE A 248 -2.97 -2.77 9.59
CA ILE A 248 -3.13 -3.50 8.33
C ILE A 248 -4.18 -2.76 7.49
N GLY A 249 -3.85 -2.40 6.26
CA GLY A 249 -4.78 -1.82 5.30
C GLY A 249 -5.51 -2.91 4.52
N LEU A 250 -6.84 -2.87 4.52
CA LEU A 250 -7.67 -3.74 3.69
C LEU A 250 -7.48 -3.38 2.22
N ASN A 251 -6.97 -4.32 1.42
CA ASN A 251 -6.90 -4.19 -0.04
C ASN A 251 -8.26 -4.52 -0.67
N LEU A 252 -8.69 -3.74 -1.65
CA LEU A 252 -10.01 -3.86 -2.28
C LEU A 252 -10.02 -4.55 -3.64
N LEU A 253 -8.90 -5.10 -4.13
CA LEU A 253 -8.94 -5.92 -5.34
C LEU A 253 -9.78 -7.18 -5.11
N GLY A 254 -10.82 -7.39 -5.91
CA GLY A 254 -11.78 -8.47 -5.73
C GLY A 254 -11.14 -9.85 -5.64
N ASP A 255 -10.12 -10.13 -6.47
CA ASP A 255 -9.36 -11.38 -6.46
C ASP A 255 -8.58 -11.61 -5.16
N PHE A 256 -8.32 -10.54 -4.37
CA PHE A 256 -7.66 -10.60 -3.07
C PHE A 256 -8.64 -10.65 -1.89
N ILE A 257 -9.94 -10.54 -2.18
CA ILE A 257 -11.03 -10.56 -1.18
C ILE A 257 -11.78 -11.89 -1.23
N THR A 258 -12.14 -12.36 -2.44
CA THR A 258 -12.97 -13.55 -2.63
C THR A 258 -12.14 -14.64 -3.30
N PRO A 259 -11.88 -15.78 -2.63
CA PRO A 259 -11.12 -16.88 -3.23
C PRO A 259 -11.87 -17.47 -4.42
N GLY A 260 -11.15 -17.64 -5.54
CA GLY A 260 -11.72 -18.23 -6.75
C GLY A 260 -12.80 -17.37 -7.41
N LEU A 261 -12.75 -16.05 -7.25
CA LEU A 261 -13.70 -15.12 -7.87
C LEU A 261 -13.75 -15.34 -9.40
N PRO A 262 -14.92 -15.63 -9.98
CA PRO A 262 -15.02 -15.85 -11.42
C PRO A 262 -14.66 -14.58 -12.20
N LYS A 263 -13.95 -14.74 -13.30
CA LYS A 263 -13.52 -13.62 -14.16
C LYS A 263 -14.71 -12.71 -14.54
N GLY A 264 -14.57 -11.42 -14.31
CA GLY A 264 -15.57 -10.41 -14.61
C GLY A 264 -16.69 -10.30 -13.56
N GLN A 265 -16.61 -11.04 -12.46
CA GLN A 265 -17.45 -10.81 -11.28
C GLN A 265 -16.72 -9.90 -10.29
N ARG A 266 -17.48 -9.24 -9.44
CA ARG A 266 -17.00 -8.38 -8.37
C ARG A 266 -17.20 -9.06 -7.02
N ALA A 267 -16.24 -8.86 -6.11
CA ALA A 267 -16.32 -9.41 -4.76
C ALA A 267 -17.51 -8.81 -3.99
N PRO A 268 -18.31 -9.60 -3.26
CA PRO A 268 -19.33 -9.07 -2.38
C PRO A 268 -18.73 -8.21 -1.25
N ILE A 269 -19.41 -7.12 -0.86
CA ILE A 269 -19.02 -6.31 0.31
C ILE A 269 -18.91 -7.16 1.58
N ALA A 270 -19.74 -8.19 1.71
CA ALA A 270 -19.68 -9.12 2.85
C ALA A 270 -18.33 -9.82 2.98
N ASP A 271 -17.60 -10.04 1.88
CA ASP A 271 -16.28 -10.67 1.94
C ASP A 271 -15.21 -9.67 2.41
N CYS A 272 -15.32 -8.38 2.08
CA CYS A 272 -14.50 -7.33 2.72
C CYS A 272 -14.67 -7.36 4.24
N VAL A 273 -15.92 -7.43 4.70
CA VAL A 273 -16.24 -7.48 6.13
C VAL A 273 -15.66 -8.72 6.79
N LYS A 274 -15.63 -9.88 6.12
CA LYS A 274 -14.99 -11.10 6.67
C LYS A 274 -13.50 -10.90 6.97
N HIS A 275 -12.75 -10.25 6.05
CA HIS A 275 -11.34 -9.94 6.30
C HIS A 275 -11.15 -9.00 7.49
N ILE A 276 -11.99 -7.96 7.58
CA ILE A 276 -11.96 -7.02 8.71
C ILE A 276 -12.25 -7.74 10.03
N GLU A 277 -13.34 -8.53 10.08
CA GLU A 277 -13.75 -9.28 11.29
C GLU A 277 -12.74 -10.36 11.67
N HIS A 278 -12.08 -11.01 10.68
CA HIS A 278 -11.04 -11.99 10.97
C HIS A 278 -9.87 -11.36 11.73
N ILE A 279 -9.35 -10.23 11.23
CA ILE A 279 -8.27 -9.49 11.90
C ILE A 279 -8.71 -9.07 13.30
N CYS A 280 -9.88 -8.43 13.43
CA CYS A 280 -10.37 -7.94 14.72
C CYS A 280 -10.57 -9.09 15.74
N THR A 281 -11.08 -10.23 15.29
CA THR A 281 -11.28 -11.40 16.13
C THR A 281 -9.96 -12.00 16.58
N LEU A 282 -9.02 -12.14 15.64
CA LEU A 282 -7.71 -12.72 15.90
C LEU A 282 -6.91 -11.92 16.92
N VAL A 283 -6.91 -10.58 16.80
CA VAL A 283 -6.15 -9.69 17.69
C VAL A 283 -6.95 -9.19 18.88
N GLY A 284 -8.25 -9.49 18.96
CA GLY A 284 -9.15 -9.07 20.04
C GLY A 284 -9.42 -7.56 20.08
N SER A 285 -9.28 -6.84 18.95
CA SER A 285 -9.38 -5.38 18.89
C SER A 285 -9.68 -4.87 17.48
N THR A 286 -10.44 -3.77 17.38
CA THR A 286 -10.66 -3.03 16.12
C THR A 286 -9.54 -2.03 15.79
N LYS A 287 -8.45 -2.00 16.57
CA LYS A 287 -7.41 -0.94 16.52
C LYS A 287 -6.28 -1.19 15.51
N HIS A 288 -6.28 -2.33 14.80
CA HIS A 288 -5.18 -2.76 13.95
C HIS A 288 -5.57 -2.97 12.49
N ILE A 289 -6.76 -2.52 12.11
CA ILE A 289 -7.28 -2.58 10.74
C ILE A 289 -7.65 -1.19 10.24
N GLY A 290 -7.36 -0.88 8.99
CA GLY A 290 -7.72 0.34 8.30
C GLY A 290 -7.94 0.08 6.82
N LEU A 291 -8.05 1.14 6.01
CA LEU A 291 -8.14 1.05 4.56
C LEU A 291 -6.74 1.15 3.95
N GLY A 292 -6.47 0.32 2.95
CA GLY A 292 -5.38 0.41 1.99
C GLY A 292 -5.94 -0.06 0.65
N SER A 293 -6.73 0.81 0.00
CA SER A 293 -7.70 0.41 -1.01
C SER A 293 -7.09 -0.16 -2.28
N ASP A 294 -5.92 0.31 -2.64
CA ASP A 294 -5.25 -0.05 -3.89
C ASP A 294 -6.08 0.32 -5.14
N MET A 295 -6.95 1.34 -5.01
CA MET A 295 -7.80 1.79 -6.11
C MET A 295 -6.98 2.20 -7.33
N ASP A 296 -7.27 1.58 -8.48
CA ASP A 296 -6.56 1.71 -9.75
C ASP A 296 -5.07 1.22 -9.72
N GLY A 297 -4.69 0.46 -8.69
CA GLY A 297 -3.37 -0.19 -8.59
C GLY A 297 -3.29 -1.48 -9.41
N GLY A 298 -3.28 -1.35 -10.73
CA GLY A 298 -3.22 -2.48 -11.66
C GLY A 298 -4.58 -2.94 -12.21
N PHE A 299 -5.70 -2.35 -11.78
CA PHE A 299 -7.07 -2.69 -12.19
C PHE A 299 -7.95 -1.43 -12.19
N GLY A 300 -9.09 -1.46 -12.86
CA GLY A 300 -10.07 -0.37 -12.84
C GLY A 300 -11.18 -0.57 -11.79
N ALA A 301 -12.18 0.30 -11.80
CA ALA A 301 -13.30 0.21 -10.87
C ALA A 301 -14.10 -1.11 -10.96
N ASP A 302 -14.01 -1.82 -12.06
CA ASP A 302 -14.60 -3.15 -12.25
C ASP A 302 -13.91 -4.26 -11.43
N GLY A 303 -12.67 -4.03 -11.01
CA GLY A 303 -11.95 -4.91 -10.09
C GLY A 303 -12.27 -4.68 -8.60
N LEU A 304 -12.96 -3.59 -8.26
CA LEU A 304 -13.35 -3.27 -6.88
C LEU A 304 -14.59 -4.09 -6.44
N PRO A 305 -14.87 -4.18 -5.11
CA PRO A 305 -16.08 -4.85 -4.61
C PRO A 305 -17.38 -4.27 -5.16
N GLU A 306 -18.44 -5.07 -5.14
CA GLU A 306 -19.77 -4.69 -5.66
C GLU A 306 -20.22 -3.34 -5.13
N GLY A 307 -20.62 -2.44 -6.06
CA GLY A 307 -21.12 -1.10 -5.75
C GLY A 307 -20.04 -0.05 -5.47
N ILE A 308 -18.78 -0.43 -5.20
CA ILE A 308 -17.67 0.52 -5.01
C ILE A 308 -17.08 0.85 -6.37
N ASN A 309 -17.22 2.09 -6.83
CA ASN A 309 -16.65 2.58 -8.09
C ASN A 309 -15.73 3.78 -7.87
N THR A 310 -15.89 4.47 -6.74
CA THR A 310 -15.19 5.70 -6.38
C THR A 310 -14.95 5.73 -4.87
N PRO A 311 -14.09 6.60 -4.35
CA PRO A 311 -13.92 6.77 -2.89
C PRO A 311 -15.23 7.15 -2.16
N SER A 312 -16.19 7.79 -2.83
CA SER A 312 -17.49 8.12 -2.25
C SER A 312 -18.34 6.89 -1.91
N ASP A 313 -18.07 5.76 -2.56
CA ASP A 313 -18.77 4.50 -2.35
C ASP A 313 -18.20 3.66 -1.20
N LEU A 314 -17.04 4.02 -0.65
CA LEU A 314 -16.41 3.32 0.47
C LEU A 314 -17.34 3.18 1.68
N ARG A 315 -18.33 4.07 1.82
CA ARG A 315 -19.38 3.98 2.83
C ARG A 315 -20.13 2.65 2.82
N LEU A 316 -20.19 1.92 1.70
CA LEU A 316 -20.85 0.61 1.63
C LEU A 316 -20.20 -0.42 2.57
N ILE A 317 -18.89 -0.32 2.80
CA ILE A 317 -18.20 -1.17 3.77
C ILE A 317 -18.62 -0.78 5.19
N THR A 318 -18.64 0.52 5.51
CA THR A 318 -19.04 0.98 6.85
C THR A 318 -20.51 0.71 7.13
N ASP A 319 -21.41 0.86 6.13
CA ASP A 319 -22.83 0.53 6.26
C ASP A 319 -23.00 -0.97 6.60
N ALA A 320 -22.20 -1.85 5.97
CA ALA A 320 -22.22 -3.28 6.28
C ALA A 320 -21.68 -3.61 7.68
N LEU A 321 -20.64 -2.90 8.14
CA LEU A 321 -20.09 -3.05 9.50
C LEU A 321 -21.10 -2.56 10.55
N ILE A 322 -21.77 -1.42 10.32
CA ILE A 322 -22.84 -0.89 11.18
C ILE A 322 -23.99 -1.91 11.29
N ALA A 323 -24.40 -2.50 10.17
CA ALA A 323 -25.43 -3.54 10.15
C ALA A 323 -25.04 -4.78 10.99
N LYS A 324 -23.75 -5.01 11.25
CA LYS A 324 -23.21 -6.05 12.14
C LYS A 324 -23.02 -5.59 13.59
N GLY A 325 -23.39 -4.35 13.91
CA GLY A 325 -23.35 -3.85 15.28
C GLY A 325 -22.04 -3.14 15.65
N TRP A 326 -21.22 -2.75 14.68
CA TRP A 326 -20.04 -1.93 14.96
C TRP A 326 -20.45 -0.56 15.49
N SER A 327 -19.76 -0.11 16.53
CA SER A 327 -19.98 1.23 17.13
C SER A 327 -19.40 2.34 16.24
N ASP A 328 -19.80 3.58 16.50
CA ASP A 328 -19.23 4.75 15.82
C ASP A 328 -17.71 4.84 16.01
N ASP A 329 -17.20 4.46 17.20
CA ASP A 329 -15.77 4.43 17.49
C ASP A 329 -15.05 3.34 16.68
N ASP A 330 -15.64 2.15 16.51
CA ASP A 330 -15.07 1.09 15.67
C ASP A 330 -15.05 1.50 14.19
N ILE A 331 -16.09 2.17 13.72
CA ILE A 331 -16.14 2.72 12.36
C ILE A 331 -15.07 3.81 12.19
N ALA A 332 -14.91 4.72 13.15
CA ALA A 332 -13.86 5.72 13.11
C ALA A 332 -12.46 5.08 13.12
N ASN A 333 -12.26 4.02 13.91
CA ASN A 333 -11.03 3.24 13.93
C ASN A 333 -10.68 2.72 12.52
N PHE A 334 -11.61 2.06 11.85
CA PHE A 334 -11.38 1.50 10.52
C PHE A 334 -11.16 2.59 9.45
N THR A 335 -11.95 3.66 9.48
CA THR A 335 -11.93 4.65 8.40
C THR A 335 -10.70 5.56 8.44
N HIS A 336 -10.20 5.93 9.63
CA HIS A 336 -9.08 6.87 9.75
C HIS A 336 -8.31 6.80 11.08
N ALA A 337 -9.00 6.62 12.23
CA ALA A 337 -8.38 6.86 13.52
C ALA A 337 -7.22 5.90 13.84
N ASN A 338 -7.26 4.65 13.35
CA ASN A 338 -6.16 3.70 13.53
C ASN A 338 -4.90 4.16 12.81
N TRP A 339 -5.01 4.56 11.55
CA TRP A 339 -3.88 5.12 10.80
C TRP A 339 -3.38 6.43 11.41
N GLU A 340 -4.28 7.33 11.80
CA GLU A 340 -3.89 8.60 12.41
C GLU A 340 -3.13 8.39 13.73
N ARG A 341 -3.63 7.51 14.60
CA ARG A 341 -2.93 7.13 15.85
C ARG A 341 -1.57 6.50 15.56
N TYR A 342 -1.53 5.58 14.59
CA TYR A 342 -0.29 4.94 14.14
C TYR A 342 0.76 5.99 13.72
N TRP A 343 0.38 6.96 12.89
CA TRP A 343 1.30 7.99 12.40
C TRP A 343 1.67 9.01 13.47
N ARG A 344 0.81 9.26 14.45
CA ARG A 344 1.18 10.09 15.63
C ARG A 344 2.15 9.39 16.58
N GLY A 345 2.38 8.08 16.45
CA GLY A 345 3.26 7.33 17.32
C GLY A 345 2.61 6.89 18.64
N GLU A 346 1.28 6.83 18.65
CA GLU A 346 0.45 6.48 19.82
C GLU A 346 0.10 4.99 19.86
#